data_5096efc2b3bdbd9b477a046848413e3d
#
_entry.id   5096efc2b3bdbd9b477a046848413e3d
#
_cell.length_a   1.000
_cell.length_b   1.000
_cell.length_c   1.000
_cell.angle_alpha   90.00
_cell.angle_beta   90.00
_cell.angle_gamma   90.00
#
_symmetry.space_group_name_H-M   'P 1'
#
loop_
_entity.id
_entity.type
_entity.pdbx_description
1 polymer ?
#
loop_
_entity_poly.entity_id
_entity_poly.type
_entity_poly.pdbx_seq_one_letter_code
_entity_poly.pdbx_strand_id
1 'polypeptide(L)'
;MCIDHVLTFPVPLEDASLLADYCGFEVYPTYSTNRADETPRFSVVALHRHKARLETLAMADTEKSAHAFRDMAEITAAYYLHFRR
;
A
#
# COMPACT_ATOMS: atom_id res chain seq x y z
N MET A 1 14.17 4.28 -21.78
CA MET A 1 13.69 3.44 -20.72
C MET A 1 12.46 3.99 -20.07
N CYS A 2 11.56 3.13 -19.89
CA CYS A 2 10.25 3.55 -19.43
C CYS A 2 10.04 3.06 -18.02
N ILE A 3 9.47 3.89 -17.22
CA ILE A 3 9.05 3.45 -15.91
C ILE A 3 7.61 3.05 -16.01
N ASP A 4 7.36 1.75 -15.91
CA ASP A 4 6.04 1.23 -16.13
C ASP A 4 5.10 1.46 -14.99
N HIS A 5 5.63 1.84 -13.85
CA HIS A 5 4.78 1.98 -12.70
C HIS A 5 5.35 3.01 -11.77
N VAL A 6 4.46 3.72 -11.12
CA VAL A 6 4.82 4.73 -10.14
C VAL A 6 4.14 4.34 -8.84
N LEU A 7 4.92 4.33 -7.79
CA LEU A 7 4.40 4.01 -6.46
C LEU A 7 4.43 5.27 -5.62
N THR A 8 3.28 5.66 -5.13
CA THR A 8 3.18 6.83 -4.27
C THR A 8 2.65 6.40 -2.91
N PHE A 9 2.92 7.20 -1.90
CA PHE A 9 2.56 6.87 -0.53
C PHE A 9 1.65 7.95 0.03
N PRO A 10 0.33 7.74 -0.01
CA PRO A 10 -0.59 8.72 0.59
C PRO A 10 -0.47 8.81 2.09
N VAL A 11 -0.05 7.72 2.74
CA VAL A 11 0.23 7.75 4.17
C VAL A 11 1.74 7.84 4.33
N PRO A 12 2.25 8.78 5.14
CA PRO A 12 3.69 8.89 5.32
C PRO A 12 4.26 7.62 5.93
N LEU A 13 5.15 6.98 5.20
CA LEU A 13 5.83 5.77 5.65
C LEU A 13 7.32 6.05 5.69
N GLU A 14 7.72 7.01 6.50
CA GLU A 14 9.12 7.39 6.59
C GLU A 14 9.95 6.33 7.27
N ASP A 15 9.30 5.54 8.09
CA ASP A 15 9.99 4.48 8.81
C ASP A 15 9.26 3.17 8.52
N ALA A 16 9.99 2.20 7.97
CA ALA A 16 9.38 0.94 7.62
C ALA A 16 8.77 0.22 8.82
N SER A 17 9.24 0.53 10.02
CA SER A 17 8.68 -0.09 11.22
C SER A 17 7.22 0.29 11.44
N LEU A 18 6.76 1.38 10.82
CA LEU A 18 5.36 1.77 10.93
C LEU A 18 4.44 0.73 10.33
N LEU A 19 4.94 -0.09 9.42
CA LEU A 19 4.12 -1.13 8.82
C LEU A 19 3.65 -2.14 9.84
N ALA A 20 4.33 -2.27 10.96
CA ALA A 20 3.92 -3.19 12.01
C ALA A 20 2.60 -2.78 12.65
N ASP A 21 2.18 -1.54 12.45
CA ASP A 21 0.90 -1.07 12.97
C ASP A 21 -0.27 -1.44 12.08
N TYR A 22 -0.01 -2.13 10.98
CA TYR A 22 -1.04 -2.48 10.01
C TYR A 22 -1.15 -3.99 9.84
N CYS A 23 -2.33 -4.42 9.41
CA CYS A 23 -2.56 -5.82 9.06
C CYS A 23 -3.62 -5.88 7.97
N GLY A 24 -3.83 -7.10 7.41
CA GLY A 24 -4.85 -7.28 6.40
C GLY A 24 -4.58 -6.49 5.13
N PHE A 25 -3.36 -6.58 4.63
CA PHE A 25 -2.97 -5.85 3.43
C PHE A 25 -3.69 -6.38 2.20
N GLU A 26 -4.33 -5.49 1.44
CA GLU A 26 -5.08 -5.85 0.25
C GLU A 26 -4.87 -4.84 -0.85
N VAL A 27 -5.05 -5.29 -2.09
CA VAL A 27 -4.93 -4.45 -3.27
C VAL A 27 -6.31 -4.26 -3.86
N TYR A 28 -6.70 -3.02 -4.10
CA TYR A 28 -7.99 -2.70 -4.70
C TYR A 28 -7.79 -1.80 -5.91
N PRO A 29 -8.50 -2.07 -7.00
CA PRO A 29 -8.49 -1.14 -8.13
C PRO A 29 -9.25 0.13 -7.77
N THR A 30 -8.72 1.25 -8.21
CA THR A 30 -9.32 2.54 -7.94
C THR A 30 -9.48 3.29 -9.25
N TYR A 31 -10.67 3.76 -9.53
CA TYR A 31 -10.96 4.47 -10.77
C TYR A 31 -11.34 5.90 -10.45
N SER A 32 -10.84 6.81 -11.28
CA SER A 32 -11.23 8.20 -11.17
C SER A 32 -12.31 8.48 -12.22
N THR A 33 -13.44 8.99 -11.78
CA THR A 33 -14.53 9.29 -12.69
C THR A 33 -14.41 10.66 -13.29
N ASN A 34 -13.46 11.45 -12.82
CA ASN A 34 -13.30 12.82 -13.29
C ASN A 34 -12.20 12.99 -14.31
N ARG A 35 -11.54 11.91 -14.68
CA ARG A 35 -10.38 12.00 -15.55
C ARG A 35 -10.74 11.50 -16.94
N ALA A 36 -10.22 12.19 -17.92
CA ALA A 36 -10.47 11.81 -19.29
C ALA A 36 -9.80 10.50 -19.66
N ASP A 37 -8.63 10.28 -19.11
CA ASP A 37 -7.88 9.09 -19.46
C ASP A 37 -8.38 7.85 -18.72
N GLU A 38 -8.97 8.03 -17.56
CA GLU A 38 -9.58 6.95 -16.80
C GLU A 38 -8.64 5.76 -16.60
N THR A 39 -7.37 6.05 -16.46
CA THR A 39 -6.41 5.00 -16.21
C THR A 39 -6.59 4.50 -14.80
N PRO A 40 -6.84 3.21 -14.62
CA PRO A 40 -7.04 2.69 -13.26
C PRO A 40 -5.75 2.72 -12.48
N ARG A 41 -5.90 2.90 -11.19
CA ARG A 41 -4.78 2.79 -10.27
C ARG A 41 -5.12 1.73 -9.25
N PHE A 42 -4.09 1.26 -8.58
CA PHE A 42 -4.27 0.18 -7.62
C PHE A 42 -3.80 0.66 -6.26
N SER A 43 -4.68 0.55 -5.29
CA SER A 43 -4.41 1.01 -3.93
C SER A 43 -4.05 -0.17 -3.06
N VAL A 44 -3.02 -0.01 -2.25
CA VAL A 44 -2.69 -0.98 -1.23
C VAL A 44 -3.25 -0.45 0.07
N VAL A 45 -4.19 -1.20 0.63
CA VAL A 45 -4.96 -0.78 1.79
C VAL A 45 -4.72 -1.76 2.92
N ALA A 46 -4.63 -1.25 4.13
CA ALA A 46 -4.43 -2.11 5.28
C ALA A 46 -5.20 -1.55 6.47
N LEU A 47 -5.48 -2.43 7.42
CA LEU A 47 -6.17 -2.06 8.64
C LEU A 47 -5.14 -1.60 9.67
N HIS A 48 -5.33 -0.40 10.17
CA HIS A 48 -4.47 0.11 11.24
C HIS A 48 -4.91 -0.53 12.55
N ARG A 49 -4.00 -1.23 13.20
CA ARG A 49 -4.34 -2.02 14.38
C ARG A 49 -4.90 -1.19 15.51
N HIS A 50 -4.34 -0.01 15.70
CA HIS A 50 -4.71 0.81 16.85
C HIS A 50 -5.88 1.73 16.59
N LYS A 51 -6.06 2.12 15.33
CA LYS A 51 -7.14 3.04 14.96
C LYS A 51 -8.38 2.31 14.48
N ALA A 52 -8.25 1.01 14.24
CA ALA A 52 -9.36 0.17 13.80
C ALA A 52 -10.04 0.71 12.55
N ARG A 53 -9.24 1.16 11.60
CA ARG A 53 -9.78 1.67 10.34
C ARG A 53 -8.83 1.35 9.20
N LEU A 54 -9.40 1.29 8.00
CA LEU A 54 -8.62 1.04 6.81
C LEU A 54 -7.94 2.32 6.34
N GLU A 55 -6.70 2.19 5.91
CA GLU A 55 -5.95 3.32 5.38
C GLU A 55 -5.23 2.89 4.12
N THR A 56 -5.14 3.81 3.16
CA THR A 56 -4.41 3.54 1.94
C THR A 56 -2.94 3.81 2.19
N LEU A 57 -2.13 2.78 2.05
CA LEU A 57 -0.69 2.92 2.30
C LEU A 57 0.05 3.40 1.07
N ALA A 58 -0.35 2.92 -0.10
CA ALA A 58 0.35 3.26 -1.33
C ALA A 58 -0.58 3.11 -2.51
N MET A 59 -0.25 3.78 -3.61
CA MET A 59 -0.96 3.66 -4.86
C MET A 59 0.04 3.42 -5.97
N ALA A 60 -0.31 2.55 -6.90
CA ALA A 60 0.56 2.20 -8.00
C ALA A 60 -0.21 2.23 -9.31
N ASP A 61 0.52 2.44 -10.39
CA ASP A 61 -0.09 2.50 -11.71
C ASP A 61 -0.39 1.13 -12.27
N THR A 62 0.24 0.08 -11.76
CA THR A 62 0.02 -1.26 -12.26
C THR A 62 -0.34 -2.18 -11.11
N GLU A 63 -1.12 -3.19 -11.44
CA GLU A 63 -1.51 -4.18 -10.45
C GLU A 63 -0.29 -4.94 -9.94
N LYS A 64 0.63 -5.23 -10.84
CA LYS A 64 1.83 -5.98 -10.47
C LYS A 64 2.63 -5.22 -9.41
N SER A 65 2.80 -3.92 -9.61
CA SER A 65 3.54 -3.10 -8.67
C SER A 65 2.83 -3.04 -7.32
N ALA A 66 1.50 -2.93 -7.33
CA ALA A 66 0.73 -2.87 -6.10
C ALA A 66 0.86 -4.17 -5.31
N HIS A 67 0.77 -5.30 -6.00
CA HIS A 67 0.90 -6.59 -5.32
C HIS A 67 2.31 -6.80 -4.78
N ALA A 68 3.32 -6.32 -5.52
CA ALA A 68 4.70 -6.44 -5.04
C ALA A 68 4.88 -5.63 -3.76
N PHE A 69 4.32 -4.44 -3.72
CA PHE A 69 4.40 -3.63 -2.49
C PHE A 69 3.64 -4.31 -1.36
N ARG A 70 2.45 -4.84 -1.65
CA ARG A 70 1.66 -5.50 -0.62
C ARG A 70 2.42 -6.68 -0.02
N ASP A 71 3.05 -7.49 -0.85
CA ASP A 71 3.80 -8.64 -0.35
C ASP A 71 4.97 -8.20 0.51
N MET A 72 5.69 -7.18 0.04
CA MET A 72 6.82 -6.66 0.79
C MET A 72 6.35 -6.08 2.12
N ALA A 73 5.22 -5.37 2.10
CA ALA A 73 4.70 -4.74 3.30
C ALA A 73 4.28 -5.78 4.34
N GLU A 74 3.67 -6.88 3.89
CA GLU A 74 3.28 -7.94 4.81
C GLU A 74 4.49 -8.56 5.49
N ILE A 75 5.52 -8.83 4.70
CA ILE A 75 6.74 -9.43 5.24
C ILE A 75 7.41 -8.46 6.21
N THR A 76 7.49 -7.20 5.82
CA THR A 76 8.13 -6.19 6.66
C THR A 76 7.35 -5.99 7.96
N ALA A 77 6.03 -5.96 7.86
CA ALA A 77 5.20 -5.79 9.05
C ALA A 77 5.40 -6.95 10.02
N ALA A 78 5.45 -8.17 9.50
CA ALA A 78 5.64 -9.34 10.35
C ALA A 78 7.02 -9.29 11.01
N TYR A 79 8.03 -8.86 10.26
CA TYR A 79 9.37 -8.76 10.78
C TYR A 79 9.43 -7.80 11.97
N TYR A 80 8.92 -6.60 11.78
CA TYR A 80 8.98 -5.60 12.83
C TYR A 80 8.08 -5.94 14.00
N LEU A 81 6.94 -6.56 13.73
CA LEU A 81 6.05 -6.97 14.80
C LEU A 81 6.73 -8.00 15.69
N HIS A 82 7.47 -8.92 15.06
CA HIS A 82 8.17 -9.95 15.80
C HIS A 82 9.23 -9.36 16.73
N PHE A 83 9.91 -8.32 16.29
CA PHE A 83 11.01 -7.76 17.06
C PHE A 83 10.60 -6.62 17.98
N ARG A 84 9.32 -6.31 17.99
CA ARG A 84 8.84 -5.20 18.79
C ARG A 84 8.38 -5.60 20.17
N ARG A 85 8.47 -6.83 20.46
CA ARG A 85 7.92 -7.34 21.70
C ARG A 85 8.65 -6.95 22.93
#